data_5e4caa2dc44bf69869acb4dbe27ec7d0
#
_entry.id   5e4caa2dc44bf69869acb4dbe27ec7d0
#
_cell.length_a   1.000
_cell.length_b   1.000
_cell.length_c   1.000
_cell.angle_alpha   90.00
_cell.angle_beta   90.00
_cell.angle_gamma   90.00
#
_symmetry.space_group_name_H-M   'P 1'
#
loop_
_entity.id
_entity.type
_entity.pdbx_description
1 polymer ?
#
loop_
_entity_poly.entity_id
_entity_poly.type
_entity_poly.pdbx_seq_one_letter_code
_entity_poly.pdbx_strand_id
1 'polypeptide(L)'
;MKIIILCPHFAPDTAPTGTVMTGIVEGLVDRGHEIHVVTSLPWYRDHQVEEEWSGRLTRTETTEWGSITRVHPFPSGDKRNLLRRALGFIGFTALVGITAVRPGGWIRKVDAVLAMSPPLTLGLTGWLVAKLRRGRFVFNIQDVVPDAAVRTGAITNRAIIRAAYLLERLSYRCADAVTVLSDDLADNVNAKLESRRSPSTDVAVIPNFVDNNWLAPVDGSPYRDEFGLGDGPVVMYAGNLGYSQSLDLMIALAEQRPEITVVINGDGAMRDVVTEAATRLSNLHHIGYQPAERLPEVLSAADIHVVPLRKGLGAVSVPSKTYSILAVGKPVIAAIDEGSAVARLLADANAGVSIPPDDVGALLDAVDALVGDRKRCEELGAHGPQWVADHASPAAASLAYEKVLAGEQTG
;
A
#
# COMPACT_ATOMS: atom_id res chain seq x y z
N MET A 1 3.28 -25.29 -7.31
CA MET A 1 2.51 -25.43 -6.06
C MET A 1 1.04 -25.11 -6.31
N LYS A 2 0.15 -25.62 -5.42
CA LYS A 2 -1.26 -25.19 -5.35
C LYS A 2 -1.42 -24.23 -4.17
N ILE A 3 -1.77 -22.97 -4.43
CA ILE A 3 -1.75 -21.89 -3.45
C ILE A 3 -3.15 -21.25 -3.35
N ILE A 4 -3.61 -21.01 -2.12
CA ILE A 4 -4.80 -20.18 -1.86
C ILE A 4 -4.34 -18.82 -1.40
N ILE A 5 -4.90 -17.76 -1.99
CA ILE A 5 -4.59 -16.37 -1.64
C ILE A 5 -5.86 -15.70 -1.10
N LEU A 6 -5.76 -15.14 0.11
CA LEU A 6 -6.84 -14.44 0.80
C LEU A 6 -6.46 -12.96 0.90
N CYS A 7 -7.16 -12.10 0.18
CA CYS A 7 -6.86 -10.67 0.16
C CYS A 7 -8.14 -9.82 0.13
N PRO A 8 -8.10 -8.58 0.66
CA PRO A 8 -9.25 -7.70 0.66
C PRO A 8 -9.55 -7.11 -0.72
N HIS A 9 -8.52 -6.97 -1.56
CA HIS A 9 -8.61 -6.35 -2.88
C HIS A 9 -7.81 -7.14 -3.91
N PHE A 10 -8.32 -7.21 -5.13
CA PHE A 10 -7.71 -7.87 -6.29
C PHE A 10 -8.31 -7.28 -7.57
N ALA A 11 -7.55 -7.22 -8.66
CA ALA A 11 -8.05 -6.67 -9.92
C ALA A 11 -9.47 -7.21 -10.28
N PRO A 12 -10.39 -6.36 -10.78
CA PRO A 12 -10.22 -4.98 -11.22
C PRO A 12 -10.36 -3.92 -10.12
N ASP A 13 -10.41 -4.28 -8.82
CA ASP A 13 -10.48 -3.30 -7.73
C ASP A 13 -9.20 -2.45 -7.68
N THR A 14 -9.34 -1.13 -7.64
CA THR A 14 -8.26 -0.15 -7.79
C THR A 14 -7.49 0.17 -6.50
N ALA A 15 -7.72 -0.59 -5.44
CA ALA A 15 -6.98 -0.40 -4.18
C ALA A 15 -5.47 -0.68 -4.36
N PRO A 16 -4.57 0.13 -3.78
CA PRO A 16 -3.13 -0.08 -3.90
C PRO A 16 -2.67 -1.49 -3.47
N THR A 17 -3.23 -2.02 -2.39
CA THR A 17 -2.96 -3.40 -1.94
C THR A 17 -3.50 -4.45 -2.91
N GLY A 18 -4.55 -4.12 -3.68
CA GLY A 18 -5.07 -4.96 -4.75
C GLY A 18 -4.10 -5.06 -5.92
N THR A 19 -3.51 -3.94 -6.34
CA THR A 19 -2.48 -3.90 -7.39
C THR A 19 -1.27 -4.75 -7.01
N VAL A 20 -0.77 -4.60 -5.77
CA VAL A 20 0.35 -5.41 -5.27
C VAL A 20 0.00 -6.90 -5.29
N MET A 21 -1.17 -7.28 -4.75
CA MET A 21 -1.55 -8.69 -4.72
C MET A 21 -1.78 -9.27 -6.12
N THR A 22 -2.33 -8.48 -7.05
CA THR A 22 -2.49 -8.89 -8.45
C THR A 22 -1.13 -9.19 -9.08
N GLY A 23 -0.15 -8.30 -8.93
CA GLY A 23 1.20 -8.55 -9.46
C GLY A 23 1.91 -9.75 -8.81
N ILE A 24 1.70 -10.01 -7.49
CA ILE A 24 2.20 -11.23 -6.84
C ILE A 24 1.58 -12.48 -7.48
N VAL A 25 0.25 -12.47 -7.70
CA VAL A 25 -0.46 -13.60 -8.32
C VAL A 25 0.02 -13.83 -9.74
N GLU A 26 0.10 -12.79 -10.56
CA GLU A 26 0.58 -12.87 -11.94
C GLU A 26 2.00 -13.45 -12.00
N GLY A 27 2.92 -12.94 -11.19
CA GLY A 27 4.26 -13.46 -11.12
C GLY A 27 4.36 -14.92 -10.62
N LEU A 28 3.49 -15.36 -9.73
CA LEU A 28 3.41 -16.78 -9.32
C LEU A 28 2.78 -17.65 -10.40
N VAL A 29 1.80 -17.14 -11.15
CA VAL A 29 1.20 -17.83 -12.31
C VAL A 29 2.25 -18.04 -13.42
N ASP A 30 3.04 -17.04 -13.75
CA ASP A 30 4.11 -17.11 -14.74
C ASP A 30 5.17 -18.14 -14.36
N ARG A 31 5.33 -18.42 -13.08
CA ARG A 31 6.20 -19.46 -12.52
C ARG A 31 5.54 -20.85 -12.48
N GLY A 32 4.33 -21.00 -13.04
CA GLY A 32 3.63 -22.28 -13.23
C GLY A 32 2.89 -22.77 -11.98
N HIS A 33 2.46 -21.91 -11.07
CA HIS A 33 1.68 -22.30 -9.90
C HIS A 33 0.17 -22.30 -10.17
N GLU A 34 -0.57 -23.23 -9.56
CA GLU A 34 -2.04 -23.24 -9.53
C GLU A 34 -2.50 -22.33 -8.39
N ILE A 35 -3.20 -21.24 -8.71
CA ILE A 35 -3.57 -20.19 -7.75
C ILE A 35 -5.10 -20.12 -7.61
N HIS A 36 -5.56 -20.01 -6.37
CA HIS A 36 -6.96 -19.75 -6.06
C HIS A 36 -7.07 -18.50 -5.20
N VAL A 37 -7.55 -17.41 -5.79
CA VAL A 37 -7.75 -16.14 -5.10
C VAL A 37 -9.15 -16.10 -4.47
N VAL A 38 -9.23 -15.74 -3.19
CA VAL A 38 -10.49 -15.38 -2.51
C VAL A 38 -10.37 -13.94 -2.03
N THR A 39 -11.19 -13.08 -2.62
CA THR A 39 -11.09 -11.62 -2.46
C THR A 39 -12.47 -10.97 -2.33
N SER A 40 -12.54 -9.64 -2.18
CA SER A 40 -13.82 -8.94 -2.21
C SER A 40 -14.33 -8.70 -3.64
N LEU A 41 -15.64 -8.45 -3.75
CA LEU A 41 -16.20 -7.74 -4.90
C LEU A 41 -15.57 -6.35 -4.97
N PRO A 42 -15.32 -5.76 -6.17
CA PRO A 42 -14.80 -4.40 -6.31
C PRO A 42 -15.65 -3.36 -5.59
N TRP A 43 -15.01 -2.53 -4.74
CA TRP A 43 -15.72 -1.55 -3.91
C TRP A 43 -14.86 -0.35 -3.45
N TYR A 44 -13.57 -0.37 -3.72
CA TYR A 44 -12.64 0.60 -3.13
C TYR A 44 -12.89 2.03 -3.64
N ARG A 45 -13.16 2.20 -4.93
CA ARG A 45 -13.31 3.50 -5.58
C ARG A 45 -14.37 4.37 -4.90
N ASP A 46 -15.59 3.84 -4.75
CA ASP A 46 -16.74 4.58 -4.24
C ASP A 46 -17.13 4.18 -2.81
N HIS A 47 -16.33 3.33 -2.18
CA HIS A 47 -16.63 2.70 -0.88
C HIS A 47 -17.99 1.97 -0.85
N GLN A 48 -18.44 1.53 -2.03
CA GLN A 48 -19.65 0.73 -2.25
C GLN A 48 -19.31 -0.34 -3.29
N VAL A 49 -20.03 -1.47 -3.23
CA VAL A 49 -19.89 -2.49 -4.27
C VAL A 49 -20.33 -1.89 -5.60
N GLU A 50 -19.46 -1.95 -6.60
CA GLU A 50 -19.74 -1.44 -7.94
C GLU A 50 -20.99 -2.10 -8.52
N GLU A 51 -21.80 -1.34 -9.29
CA GLU A 51 -23.14 -1.75 -9.73
C GLU A 51 -23.15 -3.08 -10.48
N GLU A 52 -22.17 -3.31 -11.37
CA GLU A 52 -22.04 -4.55 -12.15
C GLU A 52 -21.74 -5.79 -11.31
N TRP A 53 -21.26 -5.59 -10.06
CA TRP A 53 -20.91 -6.63 -9.09
C TRP A 53 -21.96 -6.80 -8.00
N SER A 54 -23.00 -5.96 -7.98
CA SER A 54 -24.04 -5.95 -6.95
C SER A 54 -24.98 -7.16 -7.02
N GLY A 55 -25.79 -7.35 -5.97
CA GLY A 55 -26.87 -8.34 -5.93
C GLY A 55 -26.45 -9.78 -5.62
N ARG A 56 -25.16 -10.08 -5.40
CA ARG A 56 -24.68 -11.42 -5.02
C ARG A 56 -23.74 -11.36 -3.83
N LEU A 57 -23.80 -12.36 -2.97
CA LEU A 57 -22.85 -12.50 -1.85
C LEU A 57 -21.52 -13.08 -2.31
N THR A 58 -21.51 -13.91 -3.34
CA THR A 58 -20.30 -14.55 -3.87
C THR A 58 -20.40 -14.71 -5.38
N ARG A 59 -19.25 -14.59 -6.05
CA ARG A 59 -19.09 -14.86 -7.49
C ARG A 59 -17.77 -15.58 -7.69
N THR A 60 -17.77 -16.70 -8.43
CA THR A 60 -16.53 -17.44 -8.75
C THR A 60 -16.33 -17.45 -10.26
N GLU A 61 -15.11 -17.16 -10.65
CA GLU A 61 -14.61 -17.17 -12.02
C GLU A 61 -13.51 -18.24 -12.12
N THR A 62 -13.57 -19.08 -13.14
CA THR A 62 -12.52 -20.05 -13.45
C THR A 62 -11.55 -19.40 -14.42
N THR A 63 -10.25 -19.55 -14.17
CA THR A 63 -9.17 -19.07 -15.00
C THR A 63 -8.34 -20.27 -15.48
N GLU A 64 -7.44 -20.06 -16.43
CA GLU A 64 -6.50 -21.11 -16.90
C GLU A 64 -5.54 -21.56 -15.78
N TRP A 65 -5.24 -20.67 -14.83
CA TRP A 65 -4.31 -20.91 -13.72
C TRP A 65 -5.01 -21.29 -12.40
N GLY A 66 -6.36 -21.37 -12.37
CA GLY A 66 -7.10 -21.73 -11.18
C GLY A 66 -8.45 -21.06 -11.05
N SER A 67 -8.66 -20.17 -10.06
CA SER A 67 -9.95 -19.50 -9.90
C SER A 67 -9.86 -18.22 -9.08
N ILE A 68 -10.81 -17.29 -9.30
CA ILE A 68 -11.05 -16.12 -8.48
C ILE A 68 -12.43 -16.24 -7.85
N THR A 69 -12.52 -16.30 -6.53
CA THR A 69 -13.78 -16.24 -5.78
C THR A 69 -13.90 -14.89 -5.10
N ARG A 70 -14.88 -14.10 -5.54
CA ARG A 70 -15.16 -12.79 -4.95
C ARG A 70 -16.31 -12.90 -3.96
N VAL A 71 -16.16 -12.27 -2.81
CA VAL A 71 -17.16 -12.27 -1.73
C VAL A 71 -17.56 -10.84 -1.37
N HIS A 72 -18.76 -10.67 -0.81
CA HIS A 72 -19.27 -9.35 -0.44
C HIS A 72 -18.42 -8.72 0.67
N PRO A 73 -17.90 -7.48 0.50
CA PRO A 73 -17.01 -6.81 1.46
C PRO A 73 -17.74 -6.24 2.69
N PHE A 74 -19.06 -6.13 2.68
CA PHE A 74 -19.89 -5.45 3.70
C PHE A 74 -19.39 -4.03 4.01
N PRO A 75 -19.26 -3.16 3.01
CA PRO A 75 -18.74 -1.82 3.20
C PRO A 75 -19.65 -1.02 4.14
N SER A 76 -19.04 -0.20 5.01
CA SER A 76 -19.79 0.73 5.86
C SER A 76 -19.88 2.08 5.15
N GLY A 77 -21.06 2.54 4.81
CA GLY A 77 -21.28 3.88 4.26
C GLY A 77 -20.89 5.02 5.22
N ASP A 78 -20.78 4.73 6.52
CA ASP A 78 -20.33 5.68 7.54
C ASP A 78 -18.86 5.41 7.92
N LYS A 79 -17.96 6.21 7.37
CA LYS A 79 -16.52 6.13 7.62
C LYS A 79 -16.13 6.37 9.11
N ARG A 80 -17.01 7.02 9.90
CA ARG A 80 -16.77 7.35 11.31
C ARG A 80 -17.19 6.24 12.26
N ASN A 81 -18.05 5.32 11.83
CA ASN A 81 -18.58 4.26 12.69
C ASN A 81 -17.66 3.03 12.73
N LEU A 82 -16.72 3.04 13.68
CA LEU A 82 -15.73 1.96 13.85
C LEU A 82 -16.38 0.59 14.12
N LEU A 83 -17.52 0.54 14.81
CA LEU A 83 -18.21 -0.72 15.11
C LEU A 83 -18.78 -1.36 13.85
N ARG A 84 -19.45 -0.57 13.00
CA ARG A 84 -19.96 -1.07 11.70
C ARG A 84 -18.82 -1.54 10.80
N ARG A 85 -17.70 -0.83 10.77
CA ARG A 85 -16.50 -1.25 10.02
C ARG A 85 -15.94 -2.57 10.55
N ALA A 86 -15.85 -2.73 11.86
CA ALA A 86 -15.39 -3.98 12.48
C ALA A 86 -16.31 -5.16 12.14
N LEU A 87 -17.63 -4.97 12.21
CA LEU A 87 -18.63 -5.98 11.84
C LEU A 87 -18.53 -6.33 10.33
N GLY A 88 -18.31 -5.34 9.47
CA GLY A 88 -18.06 -5.55 8.04
C GLY A 88 -16.83 -6.44 7.80
N PHE A 89 -15.72 -6.15 8.47
CA PHE A 89 -14.50 -6.98 8.39
C PHE A 89 -14.72 -8.41 8.91
N ILE A 90 -15.47 -8.58 10.00
CA ILE A 90 -15.80 -9.91 10.53
C ILE A 90 -16.68 -10.66 9.53
N GLY A 91 -17.72 -10.03 8.97
CA GLY A 91 -18.58 -10.62 7.95
C GLY A 91 -17.81 -11.03 6.69
N PHE A 92 -16.95 -10.13 6.18
CA PHE A 92 -16.07 -10.40 5.06
C PHE A 92 -15.17 -11.60 5.33
N THR A 93 -14.43 -11.60 6.42
CA THR A 93 -13.44 -12.65 6.72
C THR A 93 -14.10 -13.99 7.03
N ALA A 94 -15.30 -14.01 7.63
CA ALA A 94 -16.09 -15.22 7.79
C ALA A 94 -16.51 -15.81 6.43
N LEU A 95 -16.98 -14.96 5.52
CA LEU A 95 -17.38 -15.38 4.17
C LEU A 95 -16.17 -15.87 3.36
N VAL A 96 -15.02 -15.20 3.47
CA VAL A 96 -13.72 -15.66 2.91
C VAL A 96 -13.39 -17.05 3.45
N GLY A 97 -13.44 -17.27 4.75
CA GLY A 97 -13.12 -18.57 5.38
C GLY A 97 -14.03 -19.70 4.88
N ILE A 98 -15.35 -19.45 4.77
CA ILE A 98 -16.33 -20.43 4.26
C ILE A 98 -16.08 -20.77 2.79
N THR A 99 -15.74 -19.76 1.98
CA THR A 99 -15.54 -19.94 0.54
C THR A 99 -14.17 -20.54 0.21
N ALA A 100 -13.13 -20.21 0.96
CA ALA A 100 -11.76 -20.66 0.73
C ALA A 100 -11.52 -22.18 0.88
N VAL A 101 -12.46 -22.92 1.46
CA VAL A 101 -12.33 -24.39 1.57
C VAL A 101 -12.71 -25.13 0.28
N ARG A 102 -13.30 -24.46 -0.71
CA ARG A 102 -13.82 -25.07 -1.95
C ARG A 102 -12.84 -25.05 -3.13
N PRO A 103 -12.11 -23.96 -3.42
CA PRO A 103 -11.27 -23.81 -4.59
C PRO A 103 -10.22 -24.92 -4.71
N GLY A 104 -9.96 -25.39 -5.92
CA GLY A 104 -9.04 -26.51 -6.15
C GLY A 104 -9.49 -27.87 -5.61
N GLY A 105 -10.77 -28.01 -5.21
CA GLY A 105 -11.40 -29.21 -4.67
C GLY A 105 -11.69 -29.12 -3.17
N TRP A 106 -12.89 -29.57 -2.77
CA TRP A 106 -13.39 -29.51 -1.40
C TRP A 106 -12.42 -30.15 -0.38
N ILE A 107 -11.89 -29.36 0.54
CA ILE A 107 -10.94 -29.79 1.60
C ILE A 107 -9.71 -30.58 1.07
N ARG A 108 -9.38 -30.50 -0.21
CA ARG A 108 -8.15 -31.11 -0.73
C ARG A 108 -6.93 -30.35 -0.22
N LYS A 109 -5.80 -31.05 -0.05
CA LYS A 109 -4.54 -30.46 0.35
C LYS A 109 -4.13 -29.33 -0.62
N VAL A 110 -3.60 -28.25 -0.08
CA VAL A 110 -2.88 -27.20 -0.80
C VAL A 110 -1.45 -27.11 -0.26
N ASP A 111 -0.55 -26.53 -1.03
CA ASP A 111 0.83 -26.39 -0.57
C ASP A 111 0.95 -25.21 0.38
N ALA A 112 0.29 -24.07 0.06
CA ALA A 112 0.33 -22.89 0.91
C ALA A 112 -0.98 -22.08 0.89
N VAL A 113 -1.17 -21.29 1.93
CA VAL A 113 -2.19 -20.24 2.06
C VAL A 113 -1.47 -18.94 2.37
N LEU A 114 -1.64 -17.92 1.51
CA LEU A 114 -1.18 -16.56 1.73
C LEU A 114 -2.37 -15.68 2.12
N ALA A 115 -2.33 -15.03 3.28
CA ALA A 115 -3.34 -14.04 3.66
C ALA A 115 -2.71 -12.66 3.83
N MET A 116 -3.39 -11.61 3.34
CA MET A 116 -2.92 -10.22 3.40
C MET A 116 -3.63 -9.44 4.50
N SER A 117 -2.89 -8.65 5.27
CA SER A 117 -3.38 -7.64 6.21
C SER A 117 -3.12 -6.22 5.65
N PRO A 118 -4.04 -5.25 5.79
CA PRO A 118 -5.35 -5.35 6.44
C PRO A 118 -6.43 -6.06 5.62
N PRO A 119 -7.51 -6.62 6.18
CA PRO A 119 -7.88 -6.60 7.60
C PRO A 119 -7.15 -7.68 8.41
N LEU A 120 -6.80 -7.32 9.65
CA LEU A 120 -6.05 -8.20 10.56
C LEU A 120 -6.76 -9.54 10.85
N THR A 121 -8.09 -9.57 10.74
CA THR A 121 -8.92 -10.78 10.92
C THR A 121 -8.62 -11.87 9.89
N LEU A 122 -8.06 -11.52 8.70
CA LEU A 122 -7.62 -12.51 7.71
C LEU A 122 -6.47 -13.38 8.23
N GLY A 123 -5.70 -12.94 9.21
CA GLY A 123 -4.64 -13.75 9.80
C GLY A 123 -5.17 -15.05 10.43
N LEU A 124 -6.17 -14.95 11.31
CA LEU A 124 -6.79 -16.17 11.89
C LEU A 124 -7.61 -16.96 10.88
N THR A 125 -8.29 -16.28 9.94
CA THR A 125 -9.02 -16.97 8.86
C THR A 125 -8.06 -17.75 7.97
N GLY A 126 -6.93 -17.16 7.56
CA GLY A 126 -5.90 -17.83 6.77
C GLY A 126 -5.28 -19.03 7.50
N TRP A 127 -4.97 -18.88 8.77
CA TRP A 127 -4.51 -19.98 9.60
C TRP A 127 -5.51 -21.15 9.64
N LEU A 128 -6.80 -20.86 9.87
CA LEU A 128 -7.84 -21.88 9.91
C LEU A 128 -7.98 -22.60 8.56
N VAL A 129 -7.99 -21.85 7.45
CA VAL A 129 -8.01 -22.41 6.09
C VAL A 129 -6.78 -23.29 5.85
N ALA A 130 -5.59 -22.82 6.20
CA ALA A 130 -4.36 -23.59 6.06
C ALA A 130 -4.38 -24.89 6.86
N LYS A 131 -4.87 -24.87 8.10
CA LYS A 131 -5.04 -26.07 8.93
C LYS A 131 -6.03 -27.07 8.30
N LEU A 132 -7.19 -26.61 7.84
CA LEU A 132 -8.20 -27.45 7.18
C LEU A 132 -7.68 -28.02 5.85
N ARG A 133 -6.88 -27.25 5.13
CA ARG A 133 -6.32 -27.62 3.82
C ARG A 133 -4.92 -28.26 3.94
N ARG A 134 -4.36 -28.37 5.14
CA ARG A 134 -3.04 -28.97 5.41
C ARG A 134 -1.91 -28.33 4.63
N GLY A 135 -1.97 -27.00 4.43
CA GLY A 135 -0.98 -26.17 3.76
C GLY A 135 -0.18 -25.32 4.74
N ARG A 136 0.97 -24.81 4.28
CA ARG A 136 1.76 -23.80 4.99
C ARG A 136 1.01 -22.48 5.04
N PHE A 137 1.02 -21.78 6.16
CA PHE A 137 0.38 -20.47 6.31
C PHE A 137 1.39 -19.34 6.31
N VAL A 138 1.28 -18.44 5.34
CA VAL A 138 2.07 -17.23 5.23
C VAL A 138 1.16 -16.03 5.44
N PHE A 139 1.53 -15.12 6.35
CA PHE A 139 0.76 -13.92 6.64
C PHE A 139 1.51 -12.68 6.15
N ASN A 140 0.97 -12.02 5.12
CA ASN A 140 1.55 -10.81 4.51
C ASN A 140 1.04 -9.56 5.22
N ILE A 141 1.97 -8.74 5.71
CA ILE A 141 1.71 -7.50 6.44
C ILE A 141 2.12 -6.32 5.57
N GLN A 142 1.14 -5.58 5.09
CA GLN A 142 1.38 -4.33 4.34
C GLN A 142 1.55 -3.14 5.29
N ASP A 143 0.77 -3.12 6.38
CA ASP A 143 0.84 -2.12 7.43
C ASP A 143 0.66 -2.77 8.80
N VAL A 144 1.37 -2.30 9.82
CA VAL A 144 1.16 -2.71 11.21
C VAL A 144 -0.02 -1.92 11.77
N VAL A 145 -1.23 -2.38 11.44
CA VAL A 145 -2.49 -1.65 11.63
C VAL A 145 -2.78 -1.20 13.06
N PRO A 146 -2.59 -2.02 14.13
CA PRO A 146 -2.85 -1.54 15.48
C PRO A 146 -1.96 -0.35 15.85
N ASP A 147 -0.67 -0.42 15.53
CA ASP A 147 0.28 0.65 15.85
C ASP A 147 -0.03 1.92 15.07
N ALA A 148 -0.28 1.82 13.77
CA ALA A 148 -0.64 2.96 12.93
C ALA A 148 -1.93 3.65 13.43
N ALA A 149 -2.97 2.87 13.76
CA ALA A 149 -4.23 3.41 14.25
C ALA A 149 -4.14 4.07 15.64
N VAL A 150 -3.26 3.54 16.51
CA VAL A 150 -3.00 4.13 17.83
C VAL A 150 -2.17 5.41 17.70
N ARG A 151 -1.10 5.39 16.89
CA ARG A 151 -0.21 6.55 16.70
C ARG A 151 -0.91 7.73 16.03
N THR A 152 -1.83 7.46 15.09
CA THR A 152 -2.65 8.50 14.44
C THR A 152 -3.84 8.97 15.30
N GLY A 153 -4.09 8.33 16.45
CA GLY A 153 -5.25 8.65 17.28
C GLY A 153 -6.59 8.18 16.71
N ALA A 154 -6.57 7.39 15.62
CA ALA A 154 -7.79 6.85 15.01
C ALA A 154 -8.54 5.88 15.93
N ILE A 155 -7.83 5.21 16.86
CA ILE A 155 -8.40 4.37 17.89
C ILE A 155 -7.83 4.79 19.25
N THR A 156 -8.72 5.22 20.17
CA THR A 156 -8.35 5.67 21.52
C THR A 156 -8.88 4.75 22.62
N ASN A 157 -9.86 3.90 22.31
CA ASN A 157 -10.46 2.98 23.27
C ASN A 157 -9.49 1.86 23.66
N ARG A 158 -9.06 1.83 24.93
CA ARG A 158 -8.07 0.88 25.45
C ARG A 158 -8.47 -0.59 25.29
N ALA A 159 -9.77 -0.92 25.38
CA ALA A 159 -10.25 -2.29 25.22
C ALA A 159 -10.12 -2.76 23.75
N ILE A 160 -10.49 -1.89 22.81
CA ILE A 160 -10.33 -2.16 21.37
C ILE A 160 -8.84 -2.32 21.01
N ILE A 161 -7.99 -1.42 21.53
CA ILE A 161 -6.54 -1.49 21.33
C ILE A 161 -5.97 -2.82 21.85
N ARG A 162 -6.34 -3.25 23.06
CA ARG A 162 -5.89 -4.54 23.62
C ARG A 162 -6.35 -5.73 22.78
N ALA A 163 -7.61 -5.70 22.32
CA ALA A 163 -8.16 -6.76 21.47
C ALA A 163 -7.44 -6.82 20.12
N ALA A 164 -7.14 -5.67 19.49
CA ALA A 164 -6.39 -5.60 18.24
C ALA A 164 -4.97 -6.14 18.39
N TYR A 165 -4.23 -5.76 19.43
CA TYR A 165 -2.90 -6.32 19.71
C TYR A 165 -2.92 -7.82 20.04
N LEU A 166 -3.97 -8.31 20.71
CA LEU A 166 -4.12 -9.73 20.96
C LEU A 166 -4.35 -10.50 19.65
N LEU A 167 -5.25 -10.00 18.80
CA LEU A 167 -5.53 -10.58 17.49
C LEU A 167 -4.28 -10.59 16.60
N GLU A 168 -3.54 -9.49 16.58
CA GLU A 168 -2.29 -9.36 15.85
C GLU A 168 -1.26 -10.41 16.29
N ARG A 169 -0.97 -10.48 17.58
CA ARG A 169 -0.02 -11.46 18.12
C ARG A 169 -0.44 -12.91 17.85
N LEU A 170 -1.74 -13.21 17.96
CA LEU A 170 -2.25 -14.53 17.64
C LEU A 170 -2.06 -14.84 16.15
N SER A 171 -2.36 -13.90 15.27
CA SER A 171 -2.18 -14.08 13.83
C SER A 171 -0.72 -14.35 13.47
N TYR A 172 0.23 -13.57 14.03
CA TYR A 172 1.66 -13.78 13.81
C TYR A 172 2.13 -15.14 14.32
N ARG A 173 1.72 -15.57 15.53
CA ARG A 173 2.11 -16.85 16.11
C ARG A 173 1.48 -18.06 15.42
N CYS A 174 0.37 -17.88 14.76
CA CYS A 174 -0.30 -18.94 14.01
C CYS A 174 0.27 -19.11 12.60
N ALA A 175 1.08 -18.13 12.11
CA ALA A 175 1.73 -18.21 10.82
C ALA A 175 3.00 -19.04 10.87
N ASP A 176 3.26 -19.80 9.83
CA ASP A 176 4.54 -20.48 9.61
C ASP A 176 5.60 -19.49 9.13
N ALA A 177 5.18 -18.42 8.41
CA ALA A 177 6.00 -17.26 8.09
C ALA A 177 5.16 -15.98 8.02
N VAL A 178 5.79 -14.84 8.35
CA VAL A 178 5.23 -13.49 8.16
C VAL A 178 6.09 -12.76 7.13
N THR A 179 5.46 -12.15 6.13
CA THR A 179 6.16 -11.27 5.20
C THR A 179 5.84 -9.81 5.49
N VAL A 180 6.83 -8.96 5.45
CA VAL A 180 6.76 -7.51 5.72
C VAL A 180 7.49 -6.74 4.63
N LEU A 181 7.27 -5.42 4.57
CA LEU A 181 7.78 -4.58 3.48
C LEU A 181 9.17 -3.99 3.73
N SER A 182 9.68 -4.03 4.97
CA SER A 182 10.97 -3.45 5.35
C SER A 182 11.51 -4.06 6.63
N ASP A 183 12.81 -3.83 6.89
CA ASP A 183 13.46 -4.24 8.13
C ASP A 183 12.80 -3.60 9.36
N ASP A 184 12.38 -2.34 9.27
CA ASP A 184 11.71 -1.64 10.37
C ASP A 184 10.39 -2.34 10.76
N LEU A 185 9.65 -2.83 9.76
CA LEU A 185 8.44 -3.64 10.00
C LEU A 185 8.81 -5.04 10.54
N ALA A 186 9.90 -5.63 10.07
CA ALA A 186 10.40 -6.91 10.57
C ALA A 186 10.78 -6.81 12.06
N ASP A 187 11.50 -5.77 12.44
CA ASP A 187 11.88 -5.50 13.84
C ASP A 187 10.63 -5.31 14.72
N ASN A 188 9.63 -4.58 14.23
CA ASN A 188 8.36 -4.38 14.94
C ASN A 188 7.62 -5.72 15.16
N VAL A 189 7.54 -6.56 14.14
CA VAL A 189 6.90 -7.89 14.21
C VAL A 189 7.69 -8.81 15.16
N ASN A 190 9.03 -8.85 15.02
CA ASN A 190 9.92 -9.66 15.85
C ASN A 190 9.80 -9.29 17.34
N ALA A 191 9.81 -8.00 17.68
CA ALA A 191 9.61 -7.53 19.05
C ALA A 191 8.29 -8.01 19.67
N LYS A 192 7.23 -8.16 18.84
CA LYS A 192 5.93 -8.68 19.28
C LYS A 192 5.91 -10.20 19.42
N LEU A 193 6.73 -10.93 18.66
CA LEU A 193 6.89 -12.38 18.73
C LEU A 193 7.75 -12.82 19.93
N GLU A 194 8.84 -12.10 20.24
CA GLU A 194 9.77 -12.41 21.31
C GLU A 194 9.17 -12.39 22.73
N SER A 195 8.06 -11.69 22.93
CA SER A 195 7.45 -11.45 24.25
C SER A 195 6.97 -12.71 24.98
N ARG A 196 7.05 -13.91 24.39
CA ARG A 196 6.87 -15.26 25.01
C ARG A 196 7.47 -16.32 24.07
N ARG A 197 8.14 -17.36 24.62
CA ARG A 197 8.64 -18.53 23.89
C ARG A 197 7.57 -19.08 22.92
N SER A 198 7.69 -18.73 21.64
CA SER A 198 6.87 -19.26 20.53
C SER A 198 7.74 -20.12 19.62
N PRO A 199 7.17 -21.09 18.89
CA PRO A 199 7.87 -21.70 17.77
C PRO A 199 8.31 -20.58 16.82
N SER A 200 9.46 -20.74 16.20
CA SER A 200 10.06 -19.74 15.31
C SER A 200 9.14 -19.47 14.11
N THR A 201 8.37 -18.39 14.17
CA THR A 201 7.72 -17.84 12.97
C THR A 201 8.81 -17.10 12.19
N ASP A 202 9.06 -17.49 10.96
CA ASP A 202 10.03 -16.82 10.10
C ASP A 202 9.47 -15.45 9.68
N VAL A 203 10.28 -14.39 9.79
CA VAL A 203 9.92 -13.06 9.29
C VAL A 203 10.78 -12.74 8.09
N ALA A 204 10.16 -12.59 6.92
CA ALA A 204 10.84 -12.30 5.66
C ALA A 204 10.50 -10.90 5.17
N VAL A 205 11.52 -10.14 4.75
CA VAL A 205 11.34 -8.82 4.14
C VAL A 205 11.18 -8.99 2.63
N ILE A 206 10.02 -8.60 2.12
CA ILE A 206 9.73 -8.56 0.68
C ILE A 206 9.13 -7.18 0.38
N PRO A 207 9.90 -6.24 -0.18
CA PRO A 207 9.44 -4.90 -0.50
C PRO A 207 8.29 -4.91 -1.52
N ASN A 208 7.48 -3.86 -1.52
CA ASN A 208 6.56 -3.62 -2.62
C ASN A 208 7.36 -3.33 -3.91
N PHE A 209 6.70 -3.52 -5.03
CA PHE A 209 7.29 -3.40 -6.36
C PHE A 209 6.35 -2.63 -7.29
N VAL A 210 6.87 -2.21 -8.42
CA VAL A 210 6.11 -1.59 -9.52
C VAL A 210 6.50 -2.21 -10.85
N ASP A 211 5.56 -2.29 -11.77
CA ASP A 211 5.84 -2.73 -13.14
C ASP A 211 6.41 -1.56 -13.96
N ASN A 212 7.72 -1.58 -14.15
CA ASN A 212 8.44 -0.57 -14.90
C ASN A 212 8.10 -0.54 -16.40
N ASN A 213 7.48 -1.59 -16.95
CA ASN A 213 7.06 -1.58 -18.36
C ASN A 213 5.85 -0.67 -18.56
N TRP A 214 4.98 -0.63 -17.56
CA TRP A 214 3.81 0.23 -17.57
C TRP A 214 4.05 1.58 -16.89
N LEU A 215 4.70 1.60 -15.73
CA LEU A 215 4.99 2.80 -14.96
C LEU A 215 6.39 3.31 -15.31
N ALA A 216 6.47 4.10 -16.37
CA ALA A 216 7.69 4.66 -16.92
C ALA A 216 7.53 6.18 -17.14
N PRO A 217 8.63 6.94 -17.32
CA PRO A 217 8.55 8.36 -17.67
C PRO A 217 7.76 8.59 -18.94
N VAL A 218 6.79 9.50 -18.91
CA VAL A 218 6.00 9.95 -20.07
C VAL A 218 5.90 11.47 -20.07
N ASP A 219 5.36 12.04 -21.15
CA ASP A 219 5.05 13.47 -21.20
C ASP A 219 3.89 13.79 -20.23
N GLY A 220 4.13 14.65 -19.25
CA GLY A 220 3.13 15.14 -18.30
C GLY A 220 2.44 16.44 -18.70
N SER A 221 2.81 17.02 -19.85
CA SER A 221 2.23 18.29 -20.33
C SER A 221 0.72 18.22 -20.53
N PRO A 222 0.13 17.13 -21.10
CA PRO A 222 -1.31 17.06 -21.26
C PRO A 222 -2.07 17.19 -19.94
N TYR A 223 -1.53 16.60 -18.86
CA TYR A 223 -2.11 16.73 -17.52
C TYR A 223 -1.99 18.18 -16.99
N ARG A 224 -0.85 18.84 -17.21
CA ARG A 224 -0.68 20.26 -16.81
C ARG A 224 -1.66 21.16 -17.53
N ASP A 225 -1.85 20.96 -18.84
CA ASP A 225 -2.77 21.74 -19.67
C ASP A 225 -4.22 21.56 -19.23
N GLU A 226 -4.65 20.31 -19.00
CA GLU A 226 -6.01 19.97 -18.58
C GLU A 226 -6.40 20.64 -17.25
N PHE A 227 -5.46 20.68 -16.30
CA PHE A 227 -5.72 21.20 -14.96
C PHE A 227 -5.18 22.61 -14.73
N GLY A 228 -4.64 23.28 -15.77
CA GLY A 228 -4.18 24.65 -15.69
C GLY A 228 -3.01 24.87 -14.75
N LEU A 229 -2.07 23.91 -14.68
CA LEU A 229 -0.95 23.96 -13.74
C LEU A 229 0.19 24.91 -14.15
N GLY A 230 0.17 25.39 -15.40
CA GLY A 230 1.17 26.30 -15.95
C GLY A 230 2.54 25.67 -16.20
N ASP A 231 3.47 26.53 -16.67
CA ASP A 231 4.85 26.11 -17.03
C ASP A 231 5.85 26.23 -15.86
N GLY A 232 5.39 26.75 -14.72
CA GLY A 232 6.21 26.93 -13.52
C GLY A 232 6.53 25.62 -12.80
N PRO A 233 7.30 25.69 -11.69
CA PRO A 233 7.59 24.53 -10.86
C PRO A 233 6.31 23.93 -10.29
N VAL A 234 6.14 22.62 -10.47
CA VAL A 234 5.01 21.84 -9.93
C VAL A 234 5.52 20.88 -8.85
N VAL A 235 5.06 21.07 -7.62
CA VAL A 235 5.31 20.18 -6.49
C VAL A 235 4.03 19.41 -6.18
N MET A 236 4.10 18.06 -6.22
CA MET A 236 2.91 17.21 -6.13
C MET A 236 2.96 16.23 -4.98
N TYR A 237 1.82 16.05 -4.34
CA TYR A 237 1.45 14.86 -3.60
C TYR A 237 0.41 14.07 -4.40
N ALA A 238 0.62 12.77 -4.59
CA ALA A 238 -0.35 11.89 -5.23
C ALA A 238 -0.65 10.66 -4.35
N GLY A 239 -1.93 10.39 -4.10
CA GLY A 239 -2.39 9.21 -3.36
C GLY A 239 -3.52 9.45 -2.36
N ASN A 240 -3.74 8.49 -1.47
CA ASN A 240 -4.80 8.55 -0.46
C ASN A 240 -4.59 9.71 0.53
N LEU A 241 -5.60 10.56 0.68
CA LEU A 241 -5.61 11.69 1.62
C LEU A 241 -5.99 11.21 3.03
N GLY A 242 -5.16 10.37 3.63
CA GLY A 242 -5.39 9.76 4.93
C GLY A 242 -4.79 10.55 6.10
N TYR A 243 -5.15 10.18 7.34
CA TYR A 243 -4.64 10.81 8.55
C TYR A 243 -3.15 10.51 8.83
N SER A 244 -2.58 9.52 8.18
CA SER A 244 -1.16 9.18 8.30
C SER A 244 -0.26 10.09 7.47
N GLN A 245 -0.82 10.86 6.54
CA GLN A 245 -0.09 11.82 5.72
C GLN A 245 -0.17 13.22 6.33
N SER A 246 0.98 13.91 6.39
CA SER A 246 1.07 15.31 6.82
C SER A 246 0.73 16.25 5.67
N LEU A 247 -0.54 16.26 5.21
CA LEU A 247 -0.97 17.12 4.10
C LEU A 247 -0.90 18.62 4.46
N ASP A 248 -0.87 18.94 5.75
CA ASP A 248 -0.63 20.30 6.25
C ASP A 248 0.69 20.87 5.72
N LEU A 249 1.71 20.05 5.45
CA LEU A 249 2.96 20.47 4.83
C LEU A 249 2.76 21.00 3.41
N MET A 250 1.91 20.34 2.61
CA MET A 250 1.60 20.77 1.24
C MET A 250 0.81 22.08 1.25
N ILE A 251 -0.13 22.24 2.19
CA ILE A 251 -0.90 23.48 2.36
C ILE A 251 0.03 24.61 2.79
N ALA A 252 0.92 24.39 3.75
CA ALA A 252 1.89 25.39 4.20
C ALA A 252 2.88 25.77 3.09
N LEU A 253 3.30 24.83 2.24
CA LEU A 253 4.12 25.11 1.06
C LEU A 253 3.38 26.07 0.12
N ALA A 254 2.11 25.80 -0.21
CA ALA A 254 1.32 26.67 -1.07
C ALA A 254 1.12 28.08 -0.47
N GLU A 255 0.92 28.17 0.86
CA GLU A 255 0.78 29.47 1.56
C GLU A 255 2.07 30.31 1.51
N GLN A 256 3.24 29.66 1.63
CA GLN A 256 4.52 30.35 1.79
C GLN A 256 5.33 30.47 0.49
N ARG A 257 4.93 29.81 -0.60
CA ARG A 257 5.55 29.89 -1.94
C ARG A 257 4.48 30.04 -3.03
N PRO A 258 3.89 31.26 -3.15
CA PRO A 258 2.83 31.50 -4.11
C PRO A 258 3.27 31.35 -5.59
N GLU A 259 4.58 31.35 -5.86
CA GLU A 259 5.18 31.13 -7.17
C GLU A 259 5.28 29.66 -7.57
N ILE A 260 5.05 28.74 -6.63
CA ILE A 260 5.09 27.30 -6.87
C ILE A 260 3.66 26.78 -7.02
N THR A 261 3.41 26.03 -8.08
CA THR A 261 2.14 25.30 -8.22
C THR A 261 2.19 24.04 -7.36
N VAL A 262 1.29 23.95 -6.39
CA VAL A 262 1.17 22.80 -5.49
C VAL A 262 -0.04 21.97 -5.90
N VAL A 263 0.17 20.67 -6.13
CA VAL A 263 -0.89 19.74 -6.53
C VAL A 263 -1.08 18.68 -5.46
N ILE A 264 -2.31 18.50 -5.00
CA ILE A 264 -2.72 17.38 -4.17
C ILE A 264 -3.69 16.53 -4.99
N ASN A 265 -3.17 15.42 -5.54
CA ASN A 265 -3.94 14.49 -6.37
C ASN A 265 -4.39 13.29 -5.54
N GLY A 266 -5.69 13.06 -5.41
CA GLY A 266 -6.25 11.93 -4.68
C GLY A 266 -7.55 12.24 -3.94
N ASP A 267 -7.96 11.29 -3.11
CA ASP A 267 -9.16 11.40 -2.27
C ASP A 267 -8.91 10.68 -0.92
N GLY A 268 -9.72 10.95 0.09
CA GLY A 268 -9.62 10.31 1.38
C GLY A 268 -10.24 11.10 2.53
N ALA A 269 -9.89 10.71 3.75
CA ALA A 269 -10.48 11.29 4.97
C ALA A 269 -10.18 12.79 5.17
N MET A 270 -9.08 13.28 4.56
CA MET A 270 -8.66 14.71 4.63
C MET A 270 -9.13 15.53 3.42
N ARG A 271 -9.97 14.99 2.55
CA ARG A 271 -10.46 15.65 1.33
C ARG A 271 -11.02 17.04 1.61
N ASP A 272 -11.91 17.14 2.61
CA ASP A 272 -12.61 18.41 2.90
C ASP A 272 -11.63 19.51 3.30
N VAL A 273 -10.61 19.18 4.10
CA VAL A 273 -9.55 20.11 4.53
C VAL A 273 -8.74 20.60 3.32
N VAL A 274 -8.35 19.67 2.43
CA VAL A 274 -7.58 20.00 1.23
C VAL A 274 -8.40 20.86 0.26
N THR A 275 -9.69 20.51 0.06
CA THR A 275 -10.59 21.26 -0.82
C THR A 275 -10.80 22.68 -0.29
N GLU A 276 -11.01 22.85 1.02
CA GLU A 276 -11.14 24.17 1.64
C GLU A 276 -9.88 25.02 1.43
N ALA A 277 -8.69 24.44 1.63
CA ALA A 277 -7.43 25.13 1.38
C ALA A 277 -7.29 25.54 -0.09
N ALA A 278 -7.65 24.68 -1.03
CA ALA A 278 -7.59 24.97 -2.47
C ALA A 278 -8.56 26.09 -2.89
N THR A 279 -9.64 26.35 -2.16
CA THR A 279 -10.51 27.51 -2.43
C THR A 279 -9.89 28.85 -2.01
N ARG A 280 -8.93 28.83 -1.08
CA ARG A 280 -8.25 30.02 -0.56
C ARG A 280 -6.95 30.35 -1.28
N LEU A 281 -6.26 29.34 -1.79
CA LEU A 281 -4.91 29.43 -2.34
C LEU A 281 -4.95 29.18 -3.84
N SER A 282 -4.70 30.21 -4.64
CA SER A 282 -4.78 30.15 -6.11
C SER A 282 -3.73 29.25 -6.76
N ASN A 283 -2.66 28.92 -6.05
CA ASN A 283 -1.58 28.04 -6.46
C ASN A 283 -1.68 26.61 -5.90
N LEU A 284 -2.75 26.28 -5.14
CA LEU A 284 -3.03 24.96 -4.65
C LEU A 284 -4.17 24.32 -5.45
N HIS A 285 -3.89 23.23 -6.12
CA HIS A 285 -4.85 22.47 -6.91
C HIS A 285 -5.19 21.14 -6.20
N HIS A 286 -6.45 20.93 -5.84
CA HIS A 286 -6.96 19.64 -5.41
C HIS A 286 -7.59 18.92 -6.61
N ILE A 287 -6.99 17.82 -7.03
CA ILE A 287 -7.44 17.00 -8.15
C ILE A 287 -7.77 15.62 -7.61
N GLY A 288 -8.98 15.11 -7.89
CA GLY A 288 -9.41 13.79 -7.47
C GLY A 288 -8.62 12.65 -8.13
N TYR A 289 -8.90 11.41 -7.73
CA TYR A 289 -8.27 10.26 -8.38
C TYR A 289 -8.51 10.26 -9.88
N GLN A 290 -7.45 10.01 -10.62
CA GLN A 290 -7.50 9.79 -12.06
C GLN A 290 -7.66 8.30 -12.36
N PRO A 291 -8.13 7.91 -13.56
CA PRO A 291 -8.07 6.54 -14.03
C PRO A 291 -6.66 5.95 -13.87
N ALA A 292 -6.57 4.66 -13.52
CA ALA A 292 -5.28 4.03 -13.22
C ALA A 292 -4.31 4.15 -14.42
N GLU A 293 -4.82 4.07 -15.62
CA GLU A 293 -4.06 4.13 -16.88
C GLU A 293 -3.34 5.48 -17.07
N ARG A 294 -3.84 6.53 -16.42
CA ARG A 294 -3.22 7.87 -16.43
C ARG A 294 -2.15 8.08 -15.35
N LEU A 295 -1.92 7.11 -14.47
CA LEU A 295 -0.95 7.28 -13.38
C LEU A 295 0.45 7.71 -13.86
N PRO A 296 1.02 7.14 -14.95
CA PRO A 296 2.30 7.60 -15.47
C PRO A 296 2.28 9.09 -15.86
N GLU A 297 1.22 9.55 -16.52
CA GLU A 297 1.02 10.94 -16.92
C GLU A 297 0.89 11.88 -15.70
N VAL A 298 0.05 11.49 -14.73
CA VAL A 298 -0.15 12.22 -13.46
C VAL A 298 1.17 12.44 -12.75
N LEU A 299 1.93 11.36 -12.54
CA LEU A 299 3.21 11.44 -11.82
C LEU A 299 4.28 12.19 -12.62
N SER A 300 4.30 12.05 -13.95
CA SER A 300 5.25 12.75 -14.82
C SER A 300 4.97 14.26 -14.90
N ALA A 301 3.76 14.71 -14.58
CA ALA A 301 3.39 16.13 -14.60
C ALA A 301 4.09 16.97 -13.52
N ALA A 302 4.55 16.37 -12.43
CA ALA A 302 5.29 17.09 -11.39
C ALA A 302 6.77 17.22 -11.72
N ASP A 303 7.40 18.28 -11.18
CA ASP A 303 8.87 18.40 -11.16
C ASP A 303 9.43 17.72 -9.90
N ILE A 304 8.72 17.83 -8.79
CA ILE A 304 9.11 17.27 -7.49
C ILE A 304 7.89 16.61 -6.85
N HIS A 305 8.07 15.42 -6.28
CA HIS A 305 7.05 14.80 -5.44
C HIS A 305 7.38 14.89 -3.96
N VAL A 306 6.35 15.13 -3.14
CA VAL A 306 6.47 15.08 -1.68
C VAL A 306 5.79 13.81 -1.16
N VAL A 307 6.49 13.06 -0.31
CA VAL A 307 5.97 11.88 0.40
C VAL A 307 5.92 12.22 1.90
N PRO A 308 4.81 12.83 2.37
CA PRO A 308 4.70 13.27 3.76
C PRO A 308 4.10 12.15 4.61
N LEU A 309 4.84 11.64 5.58
CA LEU A 309 4.37 10.70 6.57
C LEU A 309 4.48 11.34 7.97
N ARG A 310 3.44 11.23 8.79
CA ARG A 310 3.47 11.79 10.14
C ARG A 310 4.54 11.14 10.99
N LYS A 311 5.11 11.92 11.91
CA LYS A 311 6.15 11.51 12.84
C LYS A 311 5.80 10.21 13.57
N GLY A 312 6.75 9.29 13.62
CA GLY A 312 6.64 8.01 14.31
C GLY A 312 5.92 6.91 13.51
N LEU A 313 5.57 7.13 12.25
CA LEU A 313 4.91 6.12 11.41
C LEU A 313 5.90 5.34 10.52
N GLY A 314 7.14 5.75 10.39
CA GLY A 314 8.14 5.10 9.54
C GLY A 314 8.38 3.62 9.86
N ALA A 315 8.26 3.23 11.14
CA ALA A 315 8.43 1.83 11.58
C ALA A 315 7.14 0.98 11.50
N VAL A 316 6.04 1.52 10.95
CA VAL A 316 4.73 0.81 10.91
C VAL A 316 4.06 0.85 9.55
N SER A 317 4.54 1.69 8.63
CA SER A 317 4.03 1.83 7.26
C SER A 317 5.16 2.26 6.32
N VAL A 318 5.18 1.68 5.13
CA VAL A 318 6.10 2.06 4.05
C VAL A 318 5.28 2.69 2.92
N PRO A 319 5.47 3.98 2.63
CA PRO A 319 4.77 4.66 1.54
C PRO A 319 5.14 4.08 0.17
N SER A 320 4.34 3.14 -0.35
CA SER A 320 4.57 2.46 -1.63
C SER A 320 4.61 3.41 -2.83
N LYS A 321 3.99 4.58 -2.74
CA LYS A 321 4.05 5.63 -3.78
C LYS A 321 5.48 6.06 -4.13
N THR A 322 6.43 5.91 -3.21
CA THR A 322 7.84 6.22 -3.46
C THR A 322 8.36 5.44 -4.66
N TYR A 323 8.09 4.14 -4.75
CA TYR A 323 8.50 3.30 -5.89
C TYR A 323 7.90 3.79 -7.21
N SER A 324 6.62 4.18 -7.19
CA SER A 324 5.93 4.71 -8.38
C SER A 324 6.51 6.02 -8.88
N ILE A 325 6.86 6.91 -7.97
CA ILE A 325 7.49 8.20 -8.30
C ILE A 325 8.89 7.98 -8.87
N LEU A 326 9.68 7.09 -8.26
CA LEU A 326 11.01 6.76 -8.76
C LEU A 326 10.95 6.11 -10.15
N ALA A 327 9.97 5.24 -10.39
CA ALA A 327 9.78 4.58 -11.68
C ALA A 327 9.53 5.58 -12.84
N VAL A 328 8.85 6.69 -12.59
CA VAL A 328 8.61 7.75 -13.59
C VAL A 328 9.74 8.79 -13.65
N GLY A 329 10.86 8.56 -12.98
CA GLY A 329 12.04 9.40 -13.07
C GLY A 329 11.90 10.76 -12.40
N LYS A 330 11.12 10.87 -11.32
CA LYS A 330 10.93 12.12 -10.60
C LYS A 330 11.59 12.08 -9.21
N PRO A 331 12.21 13.19 -8.76
CA PRO A 331 12.81 13.25 -7.44
C PRO A 331 11.74 13.30 -6.34
N VAL A 332 12.12 12.75 -5.18
CA VAL A 332 11.25 12.69 -4.00
C VAL A 332 11.83 13.54 -2.86
N ILE A 333 10.99 14.38 -2.26
CA ILE A 333 11.22 14.91 -0.91
C ILE A 333 10.36 14.07 0.05
N ALA A 334 11.00 13.24 0.87
CA ALA A 334 10.30 12.44 1.87
C ALA A 334 10.37 13.10 3.24
N ALA A 335 9.23 13.62 3.73
CA ALA A 335 9.08 14.07 5.11
C ALA A 335 8.76 12.85 5.97
N ILE A 336 9.80 12.25 6.57
CA ILE A 336 9.71 10.92 7.20
C ILE A 336 10.74 10.77 8.33
N ASP A 337 10.47 9.84 9.26
CA ASP A 337 11.39 9.56 10.36
C ASP A 337 12.80 9.20 9.83
N GLU A 338 13.83 9.78 10.46
CA GLU A 338 15.23 9.51 10.14
C GLU A 338 15.54 8.00 10.26
N GLY A 339 16.36 7.47 9.36
CA GLY A 339 16.74 6.06 9.34
C GLY A 339 15.60 5.09 8.97
N SER A 340 14.41 5.58 8.57
CA SER A 340 13.33 4.73 8.07
C SER A 340 13.68 4.08 6.73
N ALA A 341 12.96 3.02 6.35
CA ALA A 341 13.19 2.30 5.09
C ALA A 341 13.18 3.22 3.87
N VAL A 342 12.25 4.18 3.80
CA VAL A 342 12.19 5.14 2.68
C VAL A 342 13.35 6.13 2.72
N ALA A 343 13.80 6.58 3.89
CA ALA A 343 14.97 7.45 4.00
C ALA A 343 16.23 6.73 3.48
N ARG A 344 16.43 5.47 3.88
CA ARG A 344 17.54 4.63 3.38
C ARG A 344 17.44 4.40 1.87
N LEU A 345 16.24 4.05 1.38
CA LEU A 345 15.98 3.84 -0.04
C LEU A 345 16.37 5.07 -0.88
N LEU A 346 15.94 6.26 -0.48
CA LEU A 346 16.26 7.50 -1.22
C LEU A 346 17.77 7.81 -1.20
N ALA A 347 18.46 7.52 -0.09
CA ALA A 347 19.90 7.68 0.01
C ALA A 347 20.63 6.70 -0.94
N ASP A 348 20.24 5.42 -0.93
CA ASP A 348 20.83 4.37 -1.78
C ASP A 348 20.57 4.62 -3.27
N ALA A 349 19.35 5.02 -3.61
CA ALA A 349 18.98 5.35 -4.98
C ALA A 349 19.57 6.67 -5.47
N ASN A 350 20.03 7.54 -4.57
CA ASN A 350 20.35 8.95 -4.86
C ASN A 350 19.25 9.62 -5.71
N ALA A 351 17.99 9.40 -5.35
CA ALA A 351 16.81 9.80 -6.14
C ALA A 351 15.89 10.78 -5.41
N GLY A 352 16.41 11.46 -4.39
CA GLY A 352 15.66 12.43 -3.60
C GLY A 352 16.35 12.79 -2.30
N VAL A 353 15.61 13.45 -1.43
CA VAL A 353 16.08 13.85 -0.10
C VAL A 353 15.06 13.46 0.97
N SER A 354 15.54 13.10 2.16
CA SER A 354 14.68 12.93 3.32
C SER A 354 14.81 14.12 4.26
N ILE A 355 13.69 14.57 4.82
CA ILE A 355 13.59 15.66 5.77
C ILE A 355 12.86 15.20 7.03
N PRO A 356 12.99 15.87 8.18
CA PRO A 356 12.20 15.55 9.37
C PRO A 356 10.69 15.60 9.07
N PRO A 357 9.90 14.66 9.61
CA PRO A 357 8.45 14.67 9.44
C PRO A 357 7.83 15.87 10.15
N ASP A 358 6.71 16.36 9.63
CA ASP A 358 5.93 17.48 10.17
C ASP A 358 6.72 18.82 10.29
N ASP A 359 7.87 18.96 9.58
CA ASP A 359 8.72 20.15 9.59
C ASP A 359 8.52 20.99 8.31
N VAL A 360 7.76 22.07 8.44
CA VAL A 360 7.47 23.00 7.34
C VAL A 360 8.74 23.68 6.85
N GLY A 361 9.63 24.13 7.77
CA GLY A 361 10.86 24.84 7.39
C GLY A 361 11.77 23.96 6.56
N ALA A 362 12.00 22.71 7.00
CA ALA A 362 12.79 21.74 6.25
C ALA A 362 12.19 21.42 4.87
N LEU A 363 10.84 21.38 4.74
CA LEU A 363 10.20 21.21 3.44
C LEU A 363 10.46 22.40 2.51
N LEU A 364 10.29 23.61 3.00
CA LEU A 364 10.52 24.82 2.20
C LEU A 364 11.96 24.90 1.71
N ASP A 365 12.93 24.67 2.61
CA ASP A 365 14.36 24.68 2.27
C ASP A 365 14.68 23.61 1.21
N ALA A 366 14.14 22.41 1.33
CA ALA A 366 14.35 21.34 0.36
C ALA A 366 13.70 21.62 -1.01
N VAL A 367 12.49 22.19 -1.02
CA VAL A 367 11.82 22.60 -2.27
C VAL A 367 12.58 23.74 -2.95
N ASP A 368 12.95 24.79 -2.20
CA ASP A 368 13.71 25.92 -2.73
C ASP A 368 15.05 25.47 -3.33
N ALA A 369 15.74 24.54 -2.67
CA ALA A 369 17.01 24.00 -3.15
C ALA A 369 16.85 23.25 -4.49
N LEU A 370 15.81 22.43 -4.64
CA LEU A 370 15.58 21.65 -5.86
C LEU A 370 15.00 22.51 -7.00
N VAL A 371 14.12 23.45 -6.69
CA VAL A 371 13.58 24.40 -7.68
C VAL A 371 14.66 25.35 -8.17
N GLY A 372 15.57 25.79 -7.28
CA GLY A 372 16.70 26.65 -7.61
C GLY A 372 17.82 25.97 -8.40
N ASP A 373 17.94 24.64 -8.33
CA ASP A 373 18.93 23.85 -9.07
C ASP A 373 18.24 22.77 -9.91
N ARG A 374 17.69 23.20 -11.06
CA ARG A 374 16.99 22.33 -11.99
C ARG A 374 17.83 21.12 -12.44
N LYS A 375 19.13 21.33 -12.65
CA LYS A 375 20.03 20.25 -13.06
C LYS A 375 20.10 19.16 -11.98
N ARG A 376 20.28 19.57 -10.73
CA ARG A 376 20.28 18.64 -9.59
C ARG A 376 18.94 17.91 -9.45
N CYS A 377 17.82 18.62 -9.65
CA CYS A 377 16.49 18.04 -9.63
C CYS A 377 16.32 16.93 -10.69
N GLU A 378 16.73 17.20 -11.93
CA GLU A 378 16.70 16.25 -13.04
C GLU A 378 17.65 15.06 -12.80
N GLU A 379 18.86 15.28 -12.28
CA GLU A 379 19.81 14.23 -11.94
C GLU A 379 19.25 13.25 -10.90
N LEU A 380 18.66 13.76 -9.83
CA LEU A 380 18.02 12.94 -8.79
C LEU A 380 16.89 12.07 -9.37
N GLY A 381 16.03 12.69 -10.20
CA GLY A 381 14.93 11.94 -10.84
C GLY A 381 15.43 10.82 -11.76
N ALA A 382 16.49 11.09 -12.53
CA ALA A 382 17.03 10.13 -13.51
C ALA A 382 17.57 8.83 -12.90
N HIS A 383 17.93 8.81 -11.63
CA HIS A 383 18.43 7.60 -10.95
C HIS A 383 17.29 6.63 -10.57
N GLY A 384 16.07 7.15 -10.37
CA GLY A 384 14.95 6.38 -9.86
C GLY A 384 14.59 5.14 -10.69
N PRO A 385 14.37 5.25 -12.01
CA PRO A 385 13.92 4.13 -12.85
C PRO A 385 14.86 2.93 -12.83
N GLN A 386 16.17 3.17 -12.89
CA GLN A 386 17.16 2.08 -12.86
C GLN A 386 17.17 1.40 -11.49
N TRP A 387 17.14 2.17 -10.40
CA TRP A 387 17.09 1.61 -9.06
C TRP A 387 15.87 0.72 -8.86
N VAL A 388 14.69 1.18 -9.33
CA VAL A 388 13.43 0.40 -9.23
C VAL A 388 13.53 -0.89 -10.07
N ALA A 389 14.09 -0.83 -11.28
CA ALA A 389 14.29 -2.02 -12.12
C ALA A 389 15.13 -3.09 -11.41
N ASP A 390 16.18 -2.66 -10.71
CA ASP A 390 17.14 -3.56 -10.07
C ASP A 390 16.64 -4.12 -8.72
N HIS A 391 15.83 -3.35 -7.96
CA HIS A 391 15.53 -3.66 -6.55
C HIS A 391 14.04 -3.86 -6.24
N ALA A 392 13.13 -3.34 -7.06
CA ALA A 392 11.68 -3.37 -6.80
C ALA A 392 10.89 -3.85 -8.02
N SER A 393 11.33 -4.97 -8.63
CA SER A 393 10.67 -5.57 -9.80
C SER A 393 9.66 -6.65 -9.41
N PRO A 394 8.60 -6.87 -10.21
CA PRO A 394 7.63 -7.94 -10.00
C PRO A 394 8.27 -9.34 -9.97
N ALA A 395 9.30 -9.56 -10.81
CA ALA A 395 10.00 -10.84 -10.90
C ALA A 395 10.78 -11.19 -9.62
N ALA A 396 11.48 -10.21 -9.03
CA ALA A 396 12.20 -10.41 -7.77
C ALA A 396 11.22 -10.69 -6.62
N ALA A 397 10.13 -9.92 -6.54
CA ALA A 397 9.12 -10.10 -5.50
C ALA A 397 8.44 -11.47 -5.60
N SER A 398 7.99 -11.88 -6.78
CA SER A 398 7.32 -13.19 -6.96
C SER A 398 8.25 -14.37 -6.67
N LEU A 399 9.54 -14.29 -6.99
CA LEU A 399 10.54 -15.29 -6.60
C LEU A 399 10.70 -15.37 -5.07
N ALA A 400 10.74 -14.23 -4.38
CA ALA A 400 10.83 -14.19 -2.93
C ALA A 400 9.57 -14.78 -2.27
N TYR A 401 8.37 -14.45 -2.78
CA TYR A 401 7.13 -15.07 -2.30
C TYR A 401 7.10 -16.57 -2.55
N GLU A 402 7.56 -17.05 -3.70
CA GLU A 402 7.63 -18.49 -3.99
C GLU A 402 8.47 -19.22 -2.97
N LYS A 403 9.67 -18.71 -2.64
CA LYS A 403 10.56 -19.29 -1.62
C LYS A 403 9.88 -19.38 -0.26
N VAL A 404 9.29 -18.27 0.21
CA VAL A 404 8.60 -18.22 1.51
C VAL A 404 7.41 -19.20 1.54
N LEU A 405 6.64 -19.28 0.46
CA LEU A 405 5.50 -20.20 0.34
C LEU A 405 5.95 -21.67 0.32
N ALA A 406 7.12 -21.97 -0.28
CA ALA A 406 7.72 -23.29 -0.27
C ALA A 406 8.35 -23.67 1.09
N GLY A 407 8.59 -22.71 1.97
CA GLY A 407 9.28 -22.92 3.25
C GLY A 407 10.80 -22.84 3.14
N GLU A 408 11.30 -22.21 2.10
CA GLU A 408 12.72 -21.92 1.91
C GLU A 408 13.08 -20.58 2.56
N GLN A 409 14.32 -20.45 3.03
CA GLN A 409 14.80 -19.18 3.56
C GLN A 409 15.03 -18.20 2.41
N THR A 410 14.50 -16.98 2.54
CA THR A 410 14.92 -15.86 1.71
C THR A 410 16.26 -15.40 2.25
N GLY A 411 17.35 -15.68 1.52
CA GLY A 411 18.71 -15.29 1.88
C GLY A 411 18.89 -13.79 1.94
#